data_9cfbb3f4d169d5e349c4e8f5fe8227a9
#
_entry.id   9cfbb3f4d169d5e349c4e8f5fe8227a9
#
_cell.length_a   1.000
_cell.length_b   1.000
_cell.length_c   1.000
_cell.angle_alpha   90.00
_cell.angle_beta   90.00
_cell.angle_gamma   90.00
#
_symmetry.space_group_name_H-M   'P 1'
#
loop_
_entity.id
_entity.type
_entity.pdbx_description
1 polymer ?
#
loop_
_entity_poly.entity_id
_entity_poly.type
_entity_poly.pdbx_seq_one_letter_code
_entity_poly.pdbx_strand_id
1 'polypeptide(L)'
;MAIHDGHRERMRKQLKTSGMDSLSDVQVLEVLLYYAAPRGDTNPAAHALLTRFGTLDGVFSAPEAELKKVDGVGDAAAQLIALVPQVARRCLMSRSAQIQVLDTTSKCGQYLLPYFHGEHEEVVYLLCLDAKCKALDCVLIHRGGVNVA
;
A
#
# COMPACT_ATOMS: atom_id res chain seq x y z
N MET A 1 -11.31 3.48 -33.39
CA MET A 1 -10.04 3.53 -32.65
C MET A 1 -10.22 4.60 -31.57
N ALA A 2 -10.40 4.18 -30.33
CA ALA A 2 -10.74 5.11 -29.26
C ALA A 2 -9.50 5.96 -28.89
N ILE A 3 -9.71 7.25 -28.66
CA ILE A 3 -8.66 8.23 -28.25
C ILE A 3 -7.90 7.74 -27.00
N HIS A 4 -8.52 6.87 -26.21
CA HIS A 4 -7.99 6.33 -24.97
C HIS A 4 -6.96 5.19 -25.11
N ASP A 5 -6.96 4.42 -26.21
CA ASP A 5 -6.03 3.30 -26.40
C ASP A 5 -4.57 3.79 -26.51
N GLY A 6 -4.33 4.88 -27.24
CA GLY A 6 -3.01 5.48 -27.35
C GLY A 6 -2.49 6.12 -26.04
N HIS A 7 -3.39 6.59 -25.16
CA HIS A 7 -3.01 7.13 -23.85
C HIS A 7 -2.54 6.04 -22.92
N ARG A 8 -3.28 4.95 -22.78
CA ARG A 8 -2.88 3.80 -21.93
C ARG A 8 -1.55 3.21 -22.35
N GLU A 9 -1.31 3.09 -23.66
CA GLU A 9 -0.05 2.56 -24.16
C GLU A 9 1.14 3.50 -23.84
N ARG A 10 0.96 4.81 -23.99
CA ARG A 10 1.97 5.79 -23.59
C ARG A 10 2.28 5.72 -22.10
N MET A 11 1.25 5.63 -21.25
CA MET A 11 1.41 5.52 -19.80
C MET A 11 2.17 4.24 -19.39
N ARG A 12 1.79 3.09 -19.98
CA ARG A 12 2.50 1.83 -19.77
C ARG A 12 3.96 1.89 -20.24
N LYS A 13 4.21 2.55 -21.36
CA LYS A 13 5.57 2.76 -21.86
C LYS A 13 6.39 3.65 -20.91
N GLN A 14 5.83 4.75 -20.44
CA GLN A 14 6.47 5.64 -19.47
C GLN A 14 6.81 4.89 -18.18
N LEU A 15 5.85 4.15 -17.61
CA LEU A 15 6.08 3.30 -16.44
C LEU A 15 7.25 2.32 -16.67
N LYS A 16 7.28 1.67 -17.84
CA LYS A 16 8.30 0.66 -18.17
C LYS A 16 9.69 1.27 -18.37
N THR A 17 9.78 2.48 -18.92
CA THR A 17 11.08 3.12 -19.25
C THR A 17 11.63 3.97 -18.12
N SER A 18 10.76 4.63 -17.35
CA SER A 18 11.15 5.65 -16.36
C SER A 18 10.72 5.32 -14.92
N GLY A 19 9.99 4.22 -14.74
CA GLY A 19 9.53 3.78 -13.41
C GLY A 19 8.34 4.58 -12.88
N MET A 20 7.87 4.18 -11.70
CA MET A 20 6.70 4.77 -11.03
C MET A 20 6.95 6.22 -10.60
N ASP A 21 8.16 6.56 -10.20
CA ASP A 21 8.56 7.91 -9.73
C ASP A 21 8.44 9.00 -10.80
N SER A 22 8.33 8.61 -12.08
CA SER A 22 8.10 9.53 -13.20
C SER A 22 6.64 9.91 -13.39
N LEU A 23 5.73 9.29 -12.65
CA LEU A 23 4.29 9.47 -12.76
C LEU A 23 3.78 10.39 -11.65
N SER A 24 2.80 11.24 -11.98
CA SER A 24 2.04 11.95 -10.94
C SER A 24 1.11 10.99 -10.19
N ASP A 25 0.63 11.39 -9.01
CA ASP A 25 -0.29 10.59 -8.19
C ASP A 25 -1.54 10.13 -8.97
N VAL A 26 -2.11 11.03 -9.78
CA VAL A 26 -3.23 10.69 -10.68
C VAL A 26 -2.82 9.57 -11.65
N GLN A 27 -1.65 9.71 -12.26
CA GLN A 27 -1.16 8.74 -13.23
C GLN A 27 -0.83 7.39 -12.61
N VAL A 28 -0.33 7.38 -11.37
CA VAL A 28 -0.13 6.13 -10.59
C VAL A 28 -1.44 5.40 -10.40
N LEU A 29 -2.49 6.09 -9.94
CA LEU A 29 -3.82 5.51 -9.77
C LEU A 29 -4.43 5.09 -11.12
N GLU A 30 -4.30 5.90 -12.13
CA GLU A 30 -4.80 5.60 -13.47
C GLU A 30 -4.19 4.30 -14.02
N VAL A 31 -2.87 4.15 -13.94
CA VAL A 31 -2.16 2.93 -14.37
C VAL A 31 -2.59 1.72 -13.56
N LEU A 32 -2.76 1.86 -12.24
CA LEU A 32 -3.24 0.78 -11.38
C LEU A 32 -4.65 0.34 -11.80
N LEU A 33 -5.54 1.30 -12.04
CA LEU A 33 -6.93 1.05 -12.43
C LEU A 33 -7.05 0.36 -13.80
N TYR A 34 -6.06 0.45 -14.69
CA TYR A 34 -6.05 -0.29 -15.96
C TYR A 34 -6.17 -1.81 -15.79
N TYR A 35 -5.71 -2.33 -14.65
CA TYR A 35 -5.76 -3.76 -14.36
C TYR A 35 -7.12 -4.21 -13.82
N ALA A 36 -7.83 -3.32 -13.13
CA ALA A 36 -9.18 -3.60 -12.62
C ALA A 36 -10.28 -3.23 -13.61
N ALA A 37 -10.05 -2.20 -14.44
CA ALA A 37 -10.97 -1.70 -15.45
C ALA A 37 -10.30 -1.72 -16.84
N PRO A 38 -10.24 -2.88 -17.52
CA PRO A 38 -9.53 -3.02 -18.79
C PRO A 38 -10.16 -2.22 -19.94
N ARG A 39 -11.41 -1.81 -19.78
CA ARG A 39 -12.15 -0.99 -20.77
C ARG A 39 -12.55 0.35 -20.14
N GLY A 40 -12.67 1.39 -20.98
CA GLY A 40 -13.09 2.73 -20.54
C GLY A 40 -11.94 3.61 -20.08
N ASP A 41 -12.27 4.84 -19.72
CA ASP A 41 -11.34 5.85 -19.21
C ASP A 41 -11.26 5.76 -17.68
N THR A 42 -10.08 5.58 -17.15
CA THR A 42 -9.84 5.50 -15.69
C THR A 42 -9.33 6.82 -15.10
N ASN A 43 -9.05 7.81 -15.94
CA ASN A 43 -8.56 9.11 -15.49
C ASN A 43 -9.57 9.85 -14.60
N PRO A 44 -10.88 9.91 -14.90
CA PRO A 44 -11.86 10.53 -14.02
C PRO A 44 -11.93 9.86 -12.64
N ALA A 45 -11.87 8.53 -12.58
CA ALA A 45 -11.87 7.78 -11.32
C ALA A 45 -10.61 8.06 -10.49
N ALA A 46 -9.43 8.15 -11.12
CA ALA A 46 -8.19 8.51 -10.46
C ALA A 46 -8.24 9.92 -9.84
N HIS A 47 -8.77 10.89 -10.57
CA HIS A 47 -9.00 12.23 -10.04
C HIS A 47 -10.01 12.26 -8.90
N ALA A 48 -11.12 11.54 -9.01
CA ALA A 48 -12.15 11.46 -7.98
C ALA A 48 -11.62 10.83 -6.68
N LEU A 49 -10.77 9.80 -6.78
CA LEU A 49 -10.09 9.19 -5.63
C LEU A 49 -9.21 10.21 -4.90
N LEU A 50 -8.33 10.93 -5.60
CA LEU A 50 -7.48 11.94 -4.98
C LEU A 50 -8.26 13.12 -4.42
N THR A 51 -9.32 13.54 -5.10
CA THR A 51 -10.20 14.60 -4.59
C THR A 51 -10.85 14.20 -3.27
N ARG A 52 -11.27 12.92 -3.13
CA ARG A 52 -11.94 12.42 -1.92
C ARG A 52 -10.98 12.15 -0.77
N PHE A 53 -9.82 11.56 -1.04
CA PHE A 53 -8.90 11.06 -0.01
C PHE A 53 -7.63 11.90 0.15
N GLY A 54 -7.42 12.90 -0.72
CA GLY A 54 -6.36 13.90 -0.63
C GLY A 54 -5.00 13.47 -1.17
N THR A 55 -4.51 12.30 -0.80
CA THR A 55 -3.17 11.80 -1.16
C THR A 55 -3.23 10.34 -1.60
N LEU A 56 -2.17 9.83 -2.23
CA LEU A 56 -2.03 8.40 -2.51
C LEU A 56 -2.13 7.56 -1.23
N ASP A 57 -1.48 7.99 -0.16
CA ASP A 57 -1.56 7.32 1.13
C ASP A 57 -3.01 7.27 1.63
N GLY A 58 -3.75 8.38 1.55
CA GLY A 58 -5.16 8.44 1.88
C GLY A 58 -6.02 7.48 1.05
N VAL A 59 -5.74 7.34 -0.24
CA VAL A 59 -6.44 6.39 -1.12
C VAL A 59 -6.15 4.95 -0.72
N PHE A 60 -4.87 4.59 -0.51
CA PHE A 60 -4.47 3.22 -0.17
C PHE A 60 -4.80 2.82 1.26
N SER A 61 -5.06 3.79 2.13
CA SER A 61 -5.50 3.58 3.52
C SER A 61 -7.00 3.51 3.68
N ALA A 62 -7.76 3.90 2.64
CA ALA A 62 -9.21 3.97 2.70
C ALA A 62 -9.84 2.57 2.77
N PRO A 63 -10.89 2.37 3.61
CA PRO A 63 -11.65 1.14 3.61
C PRO A 63 -12.27 0.86 2.23
N GLU A 64 -12.31 -0.42 1.83
CA GLU A 64 -12.89 -0.83 0.54
C GLU A 64 -14.32 -0.30 0.33
N ALA A 65 -15.13 -0.26 1.41
CA ALA A 65 -16.48 0.27 1.38
C ALA A 65 -16.54 1.78 1.03
N GLU A 66 -15.50 2.56 1.42
CA GLU A 66 -15.41 3.97 1.07
C GLU A 66 -14.88 4.19 -0.34
N LEU A 67 -13.95 3.35 -0.79
CA LEU A 67 -13.45 3.36 -2.17
C LEU A 67 -14.57 3.13 -3.18
N LYS A 68 -15.49 2.20 -2.90
CA LYS A 68 -16.66 1.88 -3.75
C LYS A 68 -17.66 3.02 -3.90
N LYS A 69 -17.63 4.02 -3.02
CA LYS A 69 -18.48 5.22 -3.12
C LYS A 69 -17.95 6.25 -4.12
N VAL A 70 -16.76 6.03 -4.70
CA VAL A 70 -16.17 6.91 -5.70
C VAL A 70 -16.64 6.50 -7.09
N ASP A 71 -17.13 7.46 -7.85
CA ASP A 71 -17.58 7.23 -9.21
C ASP A 71 -16.47 6.62 -10.08
N GLY A 72 -16.80 5.56 -10.80
CA GLY A 72 -15.86 4.82 -11.65
C GLY A 72 -15.01 3.78 -10.90
N VAL A 73 -15.17 3.65 -9.58
CA VAL A 73 -14.49 2.63 -8.77
C VAL A 73 -15.46 1.50 -8.45
N GLY A 74 -15.39 0.43 -9.25
CA GLY A 74 -16.15 -0.81 -9.01
C GLY A 74 -15.46 -1.73 -8.00
N ASP A 75 -16.09 -2.87 -7.72
CA ASP A 75 -15.60 -3.87 -6.74
C ASP A 75 -14.15 -4.30 -7.02
N ALA A 76 -13.82 -4.64 -8.25
CA ALA A 76 -12.47 -5.08 -8.62
C ALA A 76 -11.42 -3.97 -8.42
N ALA A 77 -11.78 -2.71 -8.68
CA ALA A 77 -10.89 -1.57 -8.50
C ALA A 77 -10.65 -1.28 -7.00
N ALA A 78 -11.71 -1.27 -6.19
CA ALA A 78 -11.62 -1.07 -4.75
C ALA A 78 -10.80 -2.19 -4.09
N GLN A 79 -11.05 -3.44 -4.46
CA GLN A 79 -10.29 -4.58 -3.97
C GLN A 79 -8.82 -4.52 -4.38
N LEU A 80 -8.50 -4.13 -5.63
CA LEU A 80 -7.12 -3.97 -6.08
C LEU A 80 -6.39 -2.89 -5.27
N ILE A 81 -7.01 -1.73 -5.06
CA ILE A 81 -6.45 -0.65 -4.25
C ILE A 81 -6.16 -1.14 -2.83
N ALA A 82 -7.12 -1.79 -2.18
CA ALA A 82 -6.96 -2.31 -0.82
C ALA A 82 -5.91 -3.45 -0.71
N LEU A 83 -5.65 -4.17 -1.79
CA LEU A 83 -4.69 -5.28 -1.83
C LEU A 83 -3.23 -4.78 -1.91
N VAL A 84 -2.97 -3.68 -2.62
CA VAL A 84 -1.60 -3.17 -2.87
C VAL A 84 -0.80 -2.97 -1.58
N PRO A 85 -1.27 -2.25 -0.55
CA PRO A 85 -0.50 -2.07 0.68
C PRO A 85 -0.29 -3.37 1.44
N GLN A 86 -1.24 -4.31 1.38
CA GLN A 86 -1.10 -5.63 2.02
C GLN A 86 0.02 -6.46 1.37
N VAL A 87 0.10 -6.45 0.04
CA VAL A 87 1.19 -7.11 -0.71
C VAL A 87 2.53 -6.44 -0.42
N ALA A 88 2.59 -5.11 -0.43
CA ALA A 88 3.79 -4.35 -0.09
C ALA A 88 4.29 -4.70 1.32
N ARG A 89 3.41 -4.69 2.32
CA ARG A 89 3.72 -5.11 3.69
C ARG A 89 4.26 -6.54 3.74
N ARG A 90 3.61 -7.48 3.04
CA ARG A 90 4.05 -8.88 3.00
C ARG A 90 5.44 -9.04 2.38
N CYS A 91 5.76 -8.28 1.34
CA CYS A 91 7.11 -8.24 0.75
C CYS A 91 8.15 -7.69 1.73
N LEU A 92 7.83 -6.60 2.44
CA LEU A 92 8.71 -6.03 3.46
C LEU A 92 8.96 -7.02 4.61
N MET A 93 7.93 -7.71 5.11
CA MET A 93 8.06 -8.76 6.12
C MET A 93 8.94 -9.92 5.64
N SER A 94 8.76 -10.37 4.41
CA SER A 94 9.61 -11.43 3.83
C SER A 94 11.09 -11.02 3.74
N ARG A 95 11.35 -9.74 3.45
CA ARG A 95 12.72 -9.19 3.43
C ARG A 95 13.31 -9.09 4.84
N SER A 96 12.56 -8.57 5.81
CA SER A 96 13.02 -8.41 7.19
C SER A 96 13.28 -9.76 7.88
N ALA A 97 12.53 -10.80 7.55
CA ALA A 97 12.73 -12.16 8.06
C ALA A 97 14.11 -12.77 7.71
N GLN A 98 14.83 -12.18 6.76
CA GLN A 98 16.21 -12.59 6.43
C GLN A 98 17.24 -12.06 7.42
N ILE A 99 16.88 -11.12 8.29
CA ILE A 99 17.75 -10.64 9.38
C ILE A 99 17.79 -11.71 10.46
N GLN A 100 18.88 -12.46 10.54
CA GLN A 100 18.96 -13.63 11.41
C GLN A 100 19.25 -13.29 12.87
N VAL A 101 19.98 -12.21 13.14
CA VAL A 101 20.42 -11.82 14.48
C VAL A 101 20.09 -10.36 14.74
N LEU A 102 19.31 -10.10 15.79
CA LEU A 102 18.79 -8.80 16.18
C LEU A 102 19.53 -8.27 17.42
N ASP A 103 20.85 -8.18 17.32
CA ASP A 103 21.77 -7.83 18.40
C ASP A 103 21.97 -6.32 18.57
N THR A 104 21.35 -5.51 17.74
CA THR A 104 21.41 -4.05 17.81
C THR A 104 20.02 -3.43 17.65
N THR A 105 19.81 -2.26 18.24
CA THR A 105 18.57 -1.47 18.08
C THR A 105 18.24 -1.22 16.61
N SER A 106 19.25 -0.96 15.78
CA SER A 106 19.07 -0.75 14.34
C SER A 106 18.50 -1.98 13.64
N LYS A 107 19.04 -3.17 13.92
CA LYS A 107 18.54 -4.43 13.34
C LYS A 107 17.14 -4.76 13.87
N CYS A 108 16.86 -4.53 15.15
CA CYS A 108 15.51 -4.67 15.69
C CYS A 108 14.52 -3.73 14.98
N GLY A 109 14.91 -2.46 14.80
CA GLY A 109 14.09 -1.48 14.07
C GLY A 109 13.82 -1.90 12.64
N GLN A 110 14.83 -2.34 11.88
CA GLN A 110 14.66 -2.84 10.51
C GLN A 110 13.76 -4.08 10.43
N TYR A 111 13.86 -4.98 11.43
CA TYR A 111 12.99 -6.15 11.51
C TYR A 111 11.55 -5.77 11.81
N LEU A 112 11.32 -4.83 12.72
CA LEU A 112 10.00 -4.42 13.18
C LEU A 112 9.29 -3.45 12.23
N LEU A 113 10.01 -2.65 11.44
CA LEU A 113 9.44 -1.62 10.58
C LEU A 113 8.26 -2.10 9.70
N PRO A 114 8.30 -3.30 9.08
CA PRO A 114 7.18 -3.82 8.31
C PRO A 114 5.90 -4.10 9.12
N TYR A 115 6.03 -4.33 10.42
CA TYR A 115 4.87 -4.57 11.29
C TYR A 115 4.04 -3.31 11.52
N PHE A 116 4.69 -2.15 11.45
CA PHE A 116 4.04 -0.84 11.59
C PHE A 116 3.62 -0.23 10.24
N HIS A 117 4.00 -0.86 9.12
CA HIS A 117 3.66 -0.35 7.80
C HIS A 117 2.15 -0.47 7.53
N GLY A 118 1.51 0.68 7.20
CA GLY A 118 0.07 0.77 6.95
C GLY A 118 -0.81 0.74 8.20
N GLU A 119 -0.22 0.85 9.40
CA GLU A 119 -0.98 1.03 10.63
C GLU A 119 -1.31 2.52 10.81
N HIS A 120 -2.58 2.82 11.03
CA HIS A 120 -3.10 4.18 11.26
C HIS A 120 -3.51 4.43 12.71
N GLU A 121 -3.50 3.37 13.52
CA GLU A 121 -3.74 3.41 14.95
C GLU A 121 -2.44 3.13 15.71
N GLU A 122 -2.41 3.50 16.98
CA GLU A 122 -1.30 3.10 17.84
C GLU A 122 -1.28 1.59 18.00
N VAL A 123 -0.13 0.99 17.76
CA VAL A 123 0.07 -0.45 17.92
C VAL A 123 1.33 -0.72 18.75
N VAL A 124 1.23 -1.73 19.61
CA VAL A 124 2.33 -2.20 20.43
C VAL A 124 2.63 -3.65 20.05
N TYR A 125 3.86 -3.90 19.65
CA TYR A 125 4.36 -5.24 19.36
C TYR A 125 5.39 -5.68 20.40
N LEU A 126 5.33 -6.93 20.81
CA LEU A 126 6.35 -7.61 21.59
C LEU A 126 7.21 -8.46 20.67
N LEU A 127 8.50 -8.14 20.59
CA LEU A 127 9.48 -8.94 19.88
C LEU A 127 10.16 -9.89 20.86
N CYS A 128 9.97 -11.19 20.69
CA CYS A 128 10.59 -12.24 21.49
C CYS A 128 11.88 -12.72 20.81
N LEU A 129 12.98 -12.72 21.56
CA LEU A 129 14.29 -13.18 21.08
C LEU A 129 14.79 -14.37 21.90
N ASP A 130 15.57 -15.23 21.26
CA ASP A 130 16.35 -16.25 21.97
C ASP A 130 17.63 -15.64 22.59
N ALA A 131 18.39 -16.47 23.33
CA ALA A 131 19.64 -16.05 23.96
C ALA A 131 20.75 -15.66 22.94
N LYS A 132 20.57 -15.95 21.66
CA LYS A 132 21.47 -15.57 20.56
C LYS A 132 20.92 -14.41 19.74
N CYS A 133 19.93 -13.68 20.29
CA CYS A 133 19.25 -12.55 19.63
C CYS A 133 18.57 -12.92 18.30
N LYS A 134 18.12 -14.16 18.13
CA LYS A 134 17.28 -14.55 17.00
C LYS A 134 15.82 -14.31 17.32
N ALA A 135 15.05 -13.80 16.35
CA ALA A 135 13.62 -13.62 16.52
C ALA A 135 12.93 -14.99 16.66
N LEU A 136 12.19 -15.15 17.75
CA LEU A 136 11.31 -16.28 18.02
C LEU A 136 9.89 -15.97 17.57
N ASP A 137 9.39 -14.80 17.94
CA ASP A 137 8.04 -14.35 17.62
C ASP A 137 7.93 -12.83 17.67
N CYS A 138 6.92 -12.27 17.03
CA CYS A 138 6.57 -10.86 17.10
C CYS A 138 5.05 -10.75 17.25
N VAL A 139 4.60 -10.49 18.47
CA VAL A 139 3.19 -10.56 18.87
C VAL A 139 2.61 -9.15 19.00
N LEU A 140 1.44 -8.92 18.39
CA LEU A 140 0.66 -7.72 18.62
C LEU A 140 0.06 -7.77 20.03
N ILE A 141 0.46 -6.84 20.90
CA ILE A 141 -0.01 -6.75 22.28
C ILE A 141 -1.23 -5.84 22.39
N HIS A 142 -1.21 -4.73 21.67
CA HIS A 142 -2.27 -3.72 21.75
C HIS A 142 -2.48 -3.02 20.41
N ARG A 143 -3.75 -2.68 20.13
CA ARG A 143 -4.15 -1.83 19.00
C ARG A 143 -5.24 -0.88 19.50
N GLY A 144 -5.11 0.41 19.21
CA GLY A 144 -6.09 1.45 19.52
C GLY A 144 -5.45 2.71 20.10
N GLY A 145 -6.21 3.80 20.17
CA GLY A 145 -5.72 5.09 20.68
C GLY A 145 -5.51 5.09 22.20
N VAL A 146 -4.58 5.94 22.65
CA VAL A 146 -4.14 6.12 24.06
C VAL A 146 -5.23 6.71 24.97
N ASN A 147 -6.40 7.01 24.47
CA ASN A 147 -7.49 7.58 25.25
C ASN A 147 -8.45 6.51 25.80
N VAL A 148 -7.92 5.63 26.66
CA VAL A 148 -8.73 4.96 27.67
C VAL A 148 -8.25 5.46 29.02
N ALA A 149 -8.85 6.58 29.44
CA ALA A 149 -8.82 6.99 30.82
C ALA A 149 -9.87 6.24 31.60
#